data_5c9bd04119de59b0afe008dc09bd161e
#
_entry.id   5c9bd04119de59b0afe008dc09bd161e
#
_cell.length_a   1.000
_cell.length_b   1.000
_cell.length_c   1.000
_cell.angle_alpha   90.00
_cell.angle_beta   90.00
_cell.angle_gamma   90.00
#
_symmetry.space_group_name_H-M   'P 1'
#
loop_
_entity.id
_entity.type
_entity.pdbx_description
1 polymer ?
#
loop_
_entity_poly.entity_id
_entity_poly.type
_entity_poly.pdbx_seq_one_letter_code
_entity_poly.pdbx_strand_id
1 'polypeptide(L)'
;MAIKKRTQPIPSPTEIKQSTQSFSEEELNELKELRIKINNLTLQFGQVSISMLKLSKSKKELESKLLDLEKEESNIAKKLSDKYGDGSINLESGTFTPSN
;
A
#
# COMPACT_ATOMS: atom_id res chain seq x y z
N MET A 1 11.14 16.09 20.00
CA MET A 1 10.92 16.66 20.23
C MET A 1 10.81 17.00 20.34
N ALA A 2 10.86 16.92 20.65
CA ALA A 2 10.72 17.36 21.07
C ALA A 2 10.56 18.39 21.32
N ILE A 3 10.59 18.92 21.35
CA ILE A 3 10.31 19.82 22.05
C ILE A 3 9.24 19.66 22.49
N LYS A 4 8.90 19.33 22.86
CA LYS A 4 7.98 19.00 23.37
C LYS A 4 6.81 19.38 23.31
N LYS A 5 6.13 19.11 23.26
CA LYS A 5 5.31 19.25 23.48
C LYS A 5 4.67 18.86 23.93
N ARG A 6 4.41 18.55 24.03
CA ARG A 6 4.20 18.46 24.85
C ARG A 6 4.57 17.85 25.53
N THR A 7 5.06 17.03 25.21
CA THR A 7 5.58 16.69 26.20
C THR A 7 6.74 17.14 26.55
N GLN A 8 6.67 17.90 27.13
CA GLN A 8 7.74 18.48 27.63
C GLN A 8 8.04 17.99 28.95
N PRO A 9 9.31 17.91 29.37
CA PRO A 9 9.61 17.60 30.74
C PRO A 9 9.00 18.66 31.60
N ILE A 10 8.46 18.25 32.72
CA ILE A 10 7.88 19.19 33.61
C ILE A 10 9.02 19.90 34.35
N PRO A 11 9.09 21.22 34.30
CA PRO A 11 10.16 21.93 34.97
C PRO A 11 10.08 21.78 36.49
N SER A 12 11.19 21.85 37.12
CA SER A 12 11.19 21.85 38.57
C SER A 12 10.57 23.14 39.07
N PRO A 13 10.11 23.17 40.33
CA PRO A 13 9.58 24.41 40.89
C PRO A 13 10.51 25.60 40.80
N THR A 14 11.81 25.34 40.90
CA THR A 14 12.79 26.39 40.76
C THR A 14 12.81 26.95 39.36
N GLU A 15 12.75 26.06 38.37
CA GLU A 15 12.72 26.48 36.98
C GLU A 15 11.48 27.28 36.65
N ILE A 16 10.35 26.86 37.20
CA ILE A 16 9.10 27.58 36.99
C ILE A 16 9.22 28.99 37.49
N LYS A 17 9.82 29.19 38.64
CA LYS A 17 10.00 30.52 39.18
C LYS A 17 10.98 31.35 38.40
N GLN A 18 11.93 30.71 37.74
CA GLN A 18 12.94 31.46 37.02
C GLN A 18 12.44 32.13 35.78
N SER A 19 11.48 31.56 35.14
CA SER A 19 10.87 32.31 34.07
C SER A 19 10.31 31.44 32.99
N THR A 20 9.24 31.88 32.48
CA THR A 20 8.73 31.39 31.24
C THR A 20 9.38 32.26 30.17
N GLN A 21 10.04 31.59 29.25
CA GLN A 21 10.62 32.32 28.13
C GLN A 21 9.72 32.17 26.93
N SER A 22 9.65 33.18 26.11
CA SER A 22 8.85 33.17 24.90
C SER A 22 9.76 33.09 23.70
N PHE A 23 9.32 32.40 22.68
CA PHE A 23 10.01 32.42 21.41
C PHE A 23 9.85 33.77 20.75
N SER A 24 10.80 34.14 19.92
CA SER A 24 10.62 35.32 19.07
C SER A 24 9.56 35.01 18.02
N GLU A 25 9.02 36.04 17.38
CA GLU A 25 8.05 35.83 16.34
C GLU A 25 8.59 34.99 15.20
N GLU A 26 9.84 35.22 14.83
CA GLU A 26 10.48 34.46 13.77
C GLU A 26 10.59 32.99 14.13
N GLU A 27 11.04 32.72 15.33
CA GLU A 27 11.17 31.35 15.80
C GLU A 27 9.83 30.63 15.83
N LEU A 28 8.82 31.34 16.32
CA LEU A 28 7.49 30.77 16.40
C LEU A 28 6.92 30.48 15.02
N ASN A 29 7.14 31.40 14.07
CA ASN A 29 6.67 31.21 12.71
C ASN A 29 7.37 30.04 12.03
N GLU A 30 8.66 29.91 12.23
CA GLU A 30 9.40 28.75 11.70
C GLU A 30 8.84 27.45 12.21
N LEU A 31 8.57 27.41 13.50
CA LEU A 31 8.05 26.20 14.13
C LEU A 31 6.65 25.89 13.61
N LYS A 32 5.81 26.90 13.47
CA LYS A 32 4.46 26.72 12.93
C LYS A 32 4.47 26.23 11.49
N GLU A 33 5.32 26.82 10.66
CA GLU A 33 5.44 26.41 9.27
C GLU A 33 5.92 24.96 9.17
N LEU A 34 6.90 24.61 9.98
CA LEU A 34 7.41 23.26 10.00
C LEU A 34 6.34 22.28 10.43
N ARG A 35 5.57 22.65 11.44
CA ARG A 35 4.48 21.79 11.93
C ARG A 35 3.43 21.57 10.84
N ILE A 36 3.11 22.61 10.09
CA ILE A 36 2.16 22.48 8.99
C ILE A 36 2.71 21.53 7.92
N LYS A 37 3.98 21.66 7.59
CA LYS A 37 4.61 20.79 6.60
C LYS A 37 4.60 19.33 7.06
N ILE A 38 4.91 19.10 8.33
CA ILE A 38 4.90 17.76 8.90
C ILE A 38 3.49 17.18 8.85
N ASN A 39 2.50 17.97 9.22
CA ASN A 39 1.12 17.51 9.23
C ASN A 39 0.65 17.16 7.81
N ASN A 40 1.01 17.99 6.83
CA ASN A 40 0.64 17.73 5.44
C ASN A 40 1.29 16.46 4.91
N LEU A 41 2.56 16.26 5.21
CA LEU A 41 3.25 15.06 4.78
C LEU A 41 2.71 13.81 5.46
N THR A 42 2.37 13.94 6.74
CA THR A 42 1.76 12.85 7.49
C THR A 42 0.43 12.43 6.85
N LEU A 43 -0.35 13.42 6.46
CA LEU A 43 -1.62 13.15 5.79
C LEU A 43 -1.42 12.45 4.45
N GLN A 44 -0.48 12.95 3.65
CA GLN A 44 -0.16 12.33 2.36
C GLN A 44 0.34 10.90 2.54
N PHE A 45 1.19 10.70 3.52
CA PHE A 45 1.69 9.37 3.85
C PHE A 45 0.54 8.42 4.15
N GLY A 46 -0.41 8.89 4.96
CA GLY A 46 -1.59 8.11 5.30
C GLY A 46 -2.43 7.76 4.09
N GLN A 47 -2.60 8.72 3.18
CA GLN A 47 -3.37 8.48 1.96
C GLN A 47 -2.71 7.43 1.07
N VAL A 48 -1.40 7.50 0.94
CA VAL A 48 -0.64 6.51 0.16
C VAL A 48 -0.76 5.14 0.82
N SER A 49 -0.65 5.07 2.13
CA SER A 49 -0.76 3.81 2.86
C SER A 49 -2.13 3.15 2.63
N ILE A 50 -3.19 3.96 2.67
CA ILE A 50 -4.54 3.46 2.42
C ILE A 50 -4.65 2.95 0.98
N SER A 51 -4.10 3.70 0.02
CA SER A 51 -4.11 3.29 -1.37
C SER A 51 -3.40 1.97 -1.57
N MET A 52 -2.28 1.77 -0.88
CA MET A 52 -1.54 0.52 -0.96
C MET A 52 -2.34 -0.65 -0.39
N LEU A 53 -3.10 -0.41 0.68
CA LEU A 53 -3.97 -1.45 1.23
C LEU A 53 -5.06 -1.85 0.24
N LYS A 54 -5.67 -0.87 -0.41
CA LYS A 54 -6.70 -1.12 -1.41
C LYS A 54 -6.13 -1.87 -2.60
N LEU A 55 -4.94 -1.48 -3.02
CA LEU A 55 -4.27 -2.13 -4.14
C LEU A 55 -3.91 -3.56 -3.80
N SER A 56 -3.44 -3.79 -2.58
CA SER A 56 -3.12 -5.13 -2.10
C SER A 56 -4.35 -6.04 -2.10
N LYS A 57 -5.49 -5.49 -1.70
CA LYS A 57 -6.74 -6.23 -1.71
C LYS A 57 -7.16 -6.58 -3.14
N SER A 58 -7.07 -5.61 -4.04
CA SER A 58 -7.38 -5.84 -5.45
C SER A 58 -6.49 -6.91 -6.05
N LYS A 59 -5.21 -6.88 -5.69
CA LYS A 59 -4.25 -7.86 -6.17
C LYS A 59 -4.67 -9.26 -5.74
N LYS A 60 -5.06 -9.42 -4.49
CA LYS A 60 -5.51 -10.72 -3.98
C LYS A 60 -6.74 -11.23 -4.71
N GLU A 61 -7.67 -10.34 -4.98
CA GLU A 61 -8.88 -10.70 -5.71
C GLU A 61 -8.55 -11.16 -7.13
N LEU A 62 -7.63 -10.47 -7.79
CA LEU A 62 -7.20 -10.83 -9.13
C LEU A 62 -6.42 -12.15 -9.12
N GLU A 63 -5.59 -12.37 -8.13
CA GLU A 63 -4.87 -13.62 -7.98
C GLU A 63 -5.85 -14.80 -7.86
N SER A 64 -6.89 -14.62 -7.08
CA SER A 64 -7.90 -15.64 -6.90
C SER A 64 -8.61 -15.95 -8.22
N LYS A 65 -8.97 -14.92 -8.96
CA LYS A 65 -9.62 -15.08 -10.27
C LYS A 65 -8.70 -15.78 -11.26
N LEU A 66 -7.43 -15.42 -11.24
CA LEU A 66 -6.45 -16.03 -12.13
C LEU A 66 -6.32 -17.53 -11.85
N LEU A 67 -6.26 -17.90 -10.57
CA LEU A 67 -6.18 -19.30 -10.19
C LEU A 67 -7.42 -20.09 -10.63
N ASP A 68 -8.58 -19.47 -10.49
CA ASP A 68 -9.82 -20.10 -10.94
C ASP A 68 -9.83 -20.34 -12.45
N LEU A 69 -9.36 -19.35 -13.19
CA LEU A 69 -9.30 -19.46 -14.65
C LEU A 69 -8.26 -20.49 -15.10
N GLU A 70 -7.15 -20.57 -14.39
CA GLU A 70 -6.14 -21.58 -14.68
C GLU A 70 -6.69 -22.98 -14.44
N LYS A 71 -7.53 -23.14 -13.42
CA LYS A 71 -8.19 -24.39 -13.14
C LYS A 71 -9.15 -24.76 -14.27
N GLU A 72 -9.92 -23.79 -14.74
CA GLU A 72 -10.83 -23.99 -15.87
C GLU A 72 -10.07 -24.41 -17.12
N GLU A 73 -8.94 -23.75 -17.35
CA GLU A 73 -8.10 -24.08 -18.49
C GLU A 73 -7.59 -25.50 -18.40
N SER A 74 -7.12 -25.91 -17.22
CA SER A 74 -6.67 -27.29 -16.99
C SER A 74 -7.79 -28.30 -17.23
N ASN A 75 -8.98 -27.99 -16.76
CA ASN A 75 -10.12 -28.87 -16.93
C ASN A 75 -10.49 -29.01 -18.39
N ILE A 76 -10.48 -27.91 -19.13
CA ILE A 76 -10.77 -27.94 -20.56
C ILE A 76 -9.68 -28.70 -21.31
N ALA A 77 -8.43 -28.45 -20.95
CA ALA A 77 -7.30 -29.14 -21.57
C ALA A 77 -7.43 -30.66 -21.38
N LYS A 78 -7.84 -31.06 -20.17
CA LYS A 78 -8.03 -32.47 -19.89
C LYS A 78 -9.17 -33.08 -20.70
N LYS A 79 -10.29 -32.38 -20.79
CA LYS A 79 -11.42 -32.82 -21.61
C LYS A 79 -11.02 -33.01 -23.07
N LEU A 80 -10.24 -32.06 -23.57
CA LEU A 80 -9.82 -32.12 -24.98
C LEU A 80 -8.80 -33.24 -25.19
N SER A 81 -7.90 -33.42 -24.25
CA SER A 81 -6.93 -34.52 -24.31
C SER A 81 -7.63 -35.87 -24.26
N ASP A 82 -8.65 -35.98 -23.40
CA ASP A 82 -9.43 -37.23 -23.31
C ASP A 82 -10.19 -37.53 -24.60
N LYS A 83 -10.66 -36.50 -25.28
CA LYS A 83 -11.45 -36.64 -26.48
C LYS A 83 -10.62 -36.82 -27.75
N TYR A 84 -9.53 -36.06 -27.85
CA TYR A 84 -8.74 -36.01 -29.07
C TYR A 84 -7.33 -36.60 -28.94
N GLY A 85 -6.93 -36.93 -27.73
CA GLY A 85 -5.57 -37.41 -27.48
C GLY A 85 -4.63 -36.24 -27.32
N ASP A 86 -3.33 -36.54 -27.24
CA ASP A 86 -2.32 -35.50 -27.09
C ASP A 86 -2.00 -34.86 -28.43
N GLY A 87 -1.79 -33.57 -28.41
CA GLY A 87 -1.46 -32.84 -29.62
C GLY A 87 -1.44 -31.35 -29.39
N SER A 88 -1.43 -30.62 -30.47
CA SER A 88 -1.42 -29.16 -30.46
C SER A 88 -2.75 -28.59 -30.90
N ILE A 89 -3.12 -27.50 -30.26
CA ILE A 89 -4.35 -26.81 -30.59
C ILE A 89 -4.01 -25.44 -31.20
N ASN A 90 -4.63 -25.16 -32.34
CA ASN A 90 -4.52 -23.85 -32.95
C ASN A 90 -5.84 -23.11 -32.71
N LEU A 91 -5.83 -22.14 -31.81
CA LEU A 91 -7.03 -21.44 -31.41
C LEU A 91 -7.60 -20.56 -32.54
N GLU A 92 -6.75 -20.06 -33.40
CA GLU A 92 -7.20 -19.21 -34.47
C GLU A 92 -7.99 -20.00 -35.54
N SER A 93 -7.51 -21.17 -35.89
CA SER A 93 -8.17 -21.99 -36.88
C SER A 93 -9.18 -22.98 -36.28
N GLY A 94 -9.12 -23.16 -34.98
CA GLY A 94 -9.97 -24.14 -34.29
C GLY A 94 -9.60 -25.56 -34.64
N THR A 95 -8.33 -25.83 -34.97
CA THR A 95 -7.89 -27.16 -35.38
C THR A 95 -7.01 -27.81 -34.35
N PHE A 96 -7.01 -29.13 -34.38
CA PHE A 96 -6.18 -29.94 -33.51
C PHE A 96 -5.24 -30.78 -34.36
N THR A 97 -3.98 -30.84 -33.99
CA THR A 97 -2.98 -31.64 -34.65
C THR A 97 -2.42 -32.67 -33.69
N PRO A 98 -2.63 -33.97 -33.96
CA PRO A 98 -2.09 -35.01 -33.08
C PRO A 98 -0.57 -34.93 -32.96
N SER A 99 -0.03 -35.33 -31.79
CA SER A 99 1.40 -35.19 -31.55
C SER A 99 2.24 -36.33 -32.10
N ASN A 100 1.68 -37.33 -32.66
CA ASN A 100 2.52 -38.36 -33.26
C ASN A 100 2.47 -38.27 -34.81
#